data_c1a7ff9e49e8af4701bb52e7b2f9ef26
#
_entry.id   c1a7ff9e49e8af4701bb52e7b2f9ef26
#
_cell.length_a   1.000
_cell.length_b   1.000
_cell.length_c   1.000
_cell.angle_alpha   90.00
_cell.angle_beta   90.00
_cell.angle_gamma   90.00
#
_symmetry.space_group_name_H-M   'P 1'
#
loop_
_entity.id
_entity.type
_entity.pdbx_description
1 polymer ?
#
loop_
_entity_poly.entity_id
_entity_poly.type
_entity_poly.pdbx_seq_one_letter_code
_entity_poly.pdbx_strand_id
1 'polypeptide(L)'
;GTGNLLARNLDLPINDVEQCLRIAVGGRQRRIDTVDVRFTHEDGRVTRQTFTVIGGAGYDADIMGDTKDELKDLAGWLAYSEAGIRHLRGKRHEVTVALDGGQPRRFKVRTVMVANCGMLTGGVELLPQAKLDDGLLDVMVLSPRHALDWARIAVKTVTRSRSSIPVMHTEQAQRVKVEFAEPMPSQLDGDATGVITALDARVQPDSLVVMLVAEDDASVRDDGVSAAAPVPEPAPHI
;
A
#
# COMPACT_ATOMS: atom_id res chain seq x y z
N GLY A 1 11.77 6.62 -0.50
CA GLY A 1 10.67 5.99 -1.23
C GLY A 1 9.99 6.98 -2.16
N THR A 2 9.64 6.52 -3.33
CA THR A 2 9.11 7.41 -4.39
C THR A 2 7.68 7.91 -4.14
N GLY A 3 6.92 7.28 -3.24
CA GLY A 3 5.50 7.60 -3.04
C GLY A 3 5.18 8.37 -1.76
N ASN A 4 6.11 8.49 -0.83
CA ASN A 4 5.88 9.07 0.50
C ASN A 4 4.62 8.53 1.19
N LEU A 5 4.36 7.21 1.04
CA LEU A 5 3.10 6.58 1.44
C LEU A 5 2.85 6.71 2.95
N LEU A 6 3.88 6.52 3.79
CA LEU A 6 3.74 6.71 5.22
C LEU A 6 3.34 8.14 5.55
N ALA A 7 4.03 9.13 4.97
CA ALA A 7 3.71 10.54 5.20
C ALA A 7 2.28 10.90 4.77
N ARG A 8 1.81 10.32 3.66
CA ARG A 8 0.42 10.50 3.19
C ARG A 8 -0.61 9.85 4.13
N ASN A 9 -0.32 8.65 4.65
CA ASN A 9 -1.19 7.98 5.63
C ASN A 9 -1.20 8.70 7.00
N LEU A 10 -0.21 9.57 7.23
CA LEU A 10 -0.08 10.42 8.43
C LEU A 10 -0.53 11.86 8.19
N ASP A 11 -1.08 12.18 7.01
CA ASP A 11 -1.50 13.54 6.60
C ASP A 11 -0.40 14.60 6.75
N LEU A 12 0.87 14.21 6.52
CA LEU A 12 2.00 15.14 6.59
C LEU A 12 2.13 15.96 5.29
N PRO A 13 2.56 17.24 5.39
CA PRO A 13 2.69 18.15 4.25
C PRO A 13 3.94 17.85 3.41
N ILE A 14 3.88 16.85 2.55
CA ILE A 14 5.02 16.30 1.79
C ILE A 14 5.73 17.29 0.84
N ASN A 15 5.09 18.41 0.51
CA ASN A 15 5.62 19.43 -0.41
C ASN A 15 6.05 20.73 0.32
N ASP A 16 5.93 20.78 1.65
CA ASP A 16 6.26 21.94 2.48
C ASP A 16 7.33 21.56 3.52
N VAL A 17 8.58 21.81 3.17
CA VAL A 17 9.74 21.48 4.03
C VAL A 17 9.72 22.31 5.32
N GLU A 18 9.32 23.59 5.25
CA GLU A 18 9.27 24.45 6.43
C GLU A 18 8.23 23.95 7.43
N GLN A 19 7.03 23.59 6.97
CA GLN A 19 6.01 23.01 7.80
C GLN A 19 6.45 21.65 8.36
N CYS A 20 7.11 20.81 7.57
CA CYS A 20 7.69 19.54 8.07
C CYS A 20 8.69 19.78 9.20
N LEU A 21 9.56 20.79 9.11
CA LEU A 21 10.50 21.14 10.17
C LEU A 21 9.78 21.64 11.43
N ARG A 22 8.77 22.48 11.29
CA ARG A 22 7.94 22.91 12.44
C ARG A 22 7.29 21.72 13.13
N ILE A 23 6.71 20.79 12.38
CA ILE A 23 6.13 19.55 12.92
C ILE A 23 7.18 18.72 13.65
N ALA A 24 8.37 18.56 13.06
CA ALA A 24 9.44 17.76 13.66
C ALA A 24 9.89 18.31 15.02
N VAL A 25 9.89 19.65 15.22
CA VAL A 25 10.34 20.30 16.45
C VAL A 25 9.21 20.52 17.45
N GLY A 26 8.02 20.92 17.00
CA GLY A 26 6.91 21.39 17.83
C GLY A 26 5.61 20.60 17.69
N GLY A 27 5.58 19.56 16.86
CA GLY A 27 4.39 18.76 16.65
C GLY A 27 4.05 17.84 17.83
N ARG A 28 2.90 17.14 17.73
CA ARG A 28 2.52 16.11 18.68
C ARG A 28 3.13 14.76 18.35
N GLN A 29 3.50 14.00 19.34
CA GLN A 29 3.98 12.63 19.17
C GLN A 29 2.80 11.68 18.97
N ARG A 30 2.96 10.73 18.04
CA ARG A 30 2.11 9.55 17.89
C ARG A 30 2.97 8.30 17.80
N ARG A 31 2.59 7.26 18.49
CA ARG A 31 3.18 5.93 18.31
C ARG A 31 2.43 5.22 17.21
N ILE A 32 3.18 4.57 16.35
CA ILE A 32 2.65 3.72 15.29
C ILE A 32 3.35 2.37 15.31
N ASP A 33 2.71 1.42 14.68
CA ASP A 33 3.24 0.08 14.54
C ASP A 33 4.25 0.01 13.39
N THR A 34 5.18 -0.92 13.49
CA THR A 34 6.01 -1.35 12.36
C THR A 34 5.81 -2.84 12.14
N VAL A 35 6.35 -3.36 11.05
CA VAL A 35 6.23 -4.78 10.74
C VAL A 35 7.61 -5.39 10.56
N ASP A 36 7.97 -6.32 11.43
CA ASP A 36 9.14 -7.16 11.25
C ASP A 36 8.81 -8.29 10.29
N VAL A 37 9.62 -8.46 9.27
CA VAL A 37 9.47 -9.53 8.29
C VAL A 37 10.75 -10.34 8.15
N ARG A 38 10.57 -11.65 8.07
CA ARG A 38 11.60 -12.61 7.75
C ARG A 38 11.30 -13.25 6.41
N PHE A 39 12.19 -13.08 5.46
CA PHE A 39 12.15 -13.74 4.16
C PHE A 39 13.05 -14.96 4.13
N THR A 40 12.57 -16.04 3.54
CA THR A 40 13.38 -17.17 3.11
C THR A 40 13.54 -17.07 1.60
N HIS A 41 14.76 -16.93 1.11
CA HIS A 41 15.11 -16.84 -0.30
C HIS A 41 15.22 -18.21 -0.95
N GLU A 42 15.24 -18.25 -2.28
CA GLU A 42 15.36 -19.46 -3.06
C GLU A 42 16.67 -20.24 -2.78
N ASP A 43 17.75 -19.51 -2.47
CA ASP A 43 19.06 -20.06 -2.10
C ASP A 43 19.14 -20.56 -0.63
N GLY A 44 18.02 -20.53 0.10
CA GLY A 44 17.93 -20.87 1.51
C GLY A 44 18.39 -19.79 2.49
N ARG A 45 18.91 -18.68 2.00
CA ARG A 45 19.29 -17.52 2.83
C ARG A 45 18.06 -16.92 3.50
N VAL A 46 18.20 -16.54 4.77
CA VAL A 46 17.16 -15.85 5.53
C VAL A 46 17.57 -14.42 5.78
N THR A 47 16.74 -13.46 5.39
CA THR A 47 16.90 -12.04 5.69
C THR A 47 15.81 -11.54 6.63
N ARG A 48 16.13 -10.52 7.42
CA ARG A 48 15.18 -9.83 8.29
C ARG A 48 15.19 -8.35 7.96
N GLN A 49 14.01 -7.78 7.84
CA GLN A 49 13.80 -6.36 7.52
C GLN A 49 12.58 -5.87 8.29
N THR A 50 12.44 -4.54 8.35
CA THR A 50 11.27 -3.89 8.94
C THR A 50 10.68 -2.97 7.89
N PHE A 51 9.35 -2.93 7.80
CA PHE A 51 8.62 -2.00 6.93
C PHE A 51 7.50 -1.29 7.70
N THR A 52 6.96 -0.23 7.11
CA THR A 52 5.98 0.64 7.76
C THR A 52 4.64 0.72 7.04
N VAL A 53 4.60 0.43 5.76
CA VAL A 53 3.42 0.64 4.91
C VAL A 53 2.88 -0.68 4.36
N ILE A 54 3.59 -1.29 3.44
CA ILE A 54 3.12 -2.49 2.74
C ILE A 54 4.28 -3.34 2.24
N GLY A 55 4.16 -4.64 2.45
CA GLY A 55 5.07 -5.63 1.89
C GLY A 55 4.30 -6.75 1.22
N GLY A 56 5.00 -7.56 0.41
CA GLY A 56 4.36 -8.71 -0.22
C GLY A 56 5.15 -9.36 -1.32
N ALA A 57 4.50 -10.34 -1.96
CA ALA A 57 5.08 -11.08 -3.07
C ALA A 57 4.05 -11.31 -4.19
N GLY A 58 4.55 -11.50 -5.42
CA GLY A 58 3.69 -11.79 -6.57
C GLY A 58 3.61 -10.68 -7.60
N TYR A 59 4.38 -9.63 -7.44
CA TYR A 59 4.58 -8.66 -8.51
C TYR A 59 5.51 -9.28 -9.54
N ASP A 60 5.10 -9.33 -10.82
CA ASP A 60 6.00 -9.74 -11.89
C ASP A 60 7.24 -8.83 -11.88
N ALA A 61 8.43 -9.43 -11.86
CA ALA A 61 9.70 -8.71 -11.83
C ALA A 61 9.85 -7.73 -13.01
N ASP A 62 9.17 -7.98 -14.11
CA ASP A 62 9.16 -7.12 -15.31
C ASP A 62 8.48 -5.76 -15.04
N ILE A 63 7.59 -5.66 -14.01
CA ILE A 63 6.98 -4.39 -13.61
C ILE A 63 7.99 -3.53 -12.83
N MET A 64 8.94 -4.15 -12.12
CA MET A 64 9.88 -3.43 -11.24
C MET A 64 11.16 -2.98 -11.98
N GLY A 65 11.46 -3.56 -13.16
CA GLY A 65 12.66 -3.27 -13.93
C GLY A 65 12.64 -1.94 -14.69
N ASP A 66 11.48 -1.50 -15.16
CA ASP A 66 11.35 -0.34 -16.06
C ASP A 66 10.71 0.90 -15.43
N THR A 67 10.25 0.84 -14.18
CA THR A 67 9.36 1.87 -13.63
C THR A 67 9.89 2.60 -12.40
N LYS A 68 11.01 3.30 -12.52
CA LYS A 68 11.40 4.31 -11.52
C LYS A 68 10.46 5.52 -11.45
N ASP A 69 9.65 5.77 -12.49
CA ASP A 69 8.74 6.92 -12.57
C ASP A 69 7.24 6.58 -12.65
N GLU A 70 6.83 5.33 -12.83
CA GLU A 70 5.46 4.95 -13.18
C GLU A 70 4.60 4.39 -12.04
N LEU A 71 5.13 4.25 -10.84
CA LEU A 71 4.31 3.94 -9.63
C LEU A 71 3.42 5.13 -9.20
N LYS A 72 3.49 6.25 -9.93
CA LYS A 72 2.73 7.46 -9.59
C LYS A 72 1.22 7.33 -9.75
N ASP A 73 0.77 6.36 -10.56
CA ASP A 73 -0.66 6.24 -10.86
C ASP A 73 -1.13 4.79 -10.94
N LEU A 74 -0.99 4.02 -9.86
CA LEU A 74 -1.43 2.61 -9.85
C LEU A 74 -2.92 2.46 -10.24
N ALA A 75 -3.77 3.41 -9.91
CA ALA A 75 -5.17 3.44 -10.34
C ALA A 75 -5.32 3.89 -11.80
N GLY A 76 -4.55 4.86 -12.26
CA GLY A 76 -4.49 5.30 -13.66
C GLY A 76 -3.81 4.26 -14.55
N TRP A 77 -2.76 3.61 -14.05
CA TRP A 77 -2.03 2.58 -14.75
C TRP A 77 -2.87 1.32 -15.02
N LEU A 78 -3.66 0.85 -14.05
CA LEU A 78 -4.60 -0.26 -14.23
C LEU A 78 -5.69 0.03 -15.29
N ALA A 79 -6.02 1.30 -15.50
CA ALA A 79 -7.09 1.69 -16.39
C ALA A 79 -6.65 1.94 -17.86
N TYR A 80 -5.39 2.30 -18.13
CA TYR A 80 -5.03 2.92 -19.41
C TYR A 80 -3.77 2.41 -20.12
N SER A 81 -2.95 1.51 -19.57
CA SER A 81 -1.75 1.07 -20.26
C SER A 81 -1.87 -0.31 -20.90
N GLU A 82 -1.36 -0.46 -22.14
CA GLU A 82 -1.21 -1.75 -22.81
C GLU A 82 -0.30 -2.70 -22.00
N ALA A 83 0.68 -2.17 -21.26
CA ALA A 83 1.48 -2.88 -20.30
C ALA A 83 0.63 -3.43 -19.15
N GLY A 84 -0.30 -2.62 -18.55
CA GLY A 84 -1.24 -3.07 -17.54
C GLY A 84 -2.06 -4.29 -17.99
N ILE A 85 -2.54 -4.28 -19.22
CA ILE A 85 -3.34 -5.40 -19.79
C ILE A 85 -2.50 -6.67 -19.98
N ARG A 86 -1.22 -6.58 -20.35
CA ARG A 86 -0.33 -7.74 -20.43
C ARG A 86 -0.08 -8.37 -19.07
N HIS A 87 0.12 -7.55 -18.04
CA HIS A 87 0.30 -8.02 -16.66
C HIS A 87 -0.98 -8.59 -16.04
N LEU A 88 -2.17 -8.24 -16.57
CA LEU A 88 -3.44 -8.88 -16.19
C LEU A 88 -3.49 -10.38 -16.51
N ARG A 89 -2.64 -10.90 -17.40
CA ARG A 89 -2.64 -12.29 -17.90
C ARG A 89 -1.59 -13.22 -17.28
N GLY A 90 -0.78 -12.78 -16.30
CA GLY A 90 0.27 -13.59 -15.68
C GLY A 90 -0.25 -14.87 -14.98
N LYS A 91 0.66 -15.75 -14.63
CA LYS A 91 0.40 -17.03 -13.92
C LYS A 91 -0.13 -16.76 -12.51
N ARG A 92 -1.02 -17.62 -12.01
CA ARG A 92 -1.38 -17.67 -10.59
C ARG A 92 -0.54 -18.73 -9.89
N HIS A 93 -0.01 -18.38 -8.73
CA HIS A 93 0.87 -19.22 -7.94
C HIS A 93 0.11 -19.84 -6.77
N GLU A 94 0.46 -21.05 -6.39
CA GLU A 94 -0.06 -21.67 -5.19
C GLU A 94 0.70 -21.15 -3.97
N VAL A 95 -0.05 -20.70 -2.97
CA VAL A 95 0.50 -20.23 -1.70
C VAL A 95 -0.28 -20.83 -0.54
N THR A 96 0.43 -21.01 0.57
CA THR A 96 -0.16 -21.40 1.84
C THR A 96 -0.04 -20.25 2.82
N VAL A 97 -1.16 -19.77 3.35
CA VAL A 97 -1.23 -18.66 4.30
C VAL A 97 -1.70 -19.17 5.65
N ALA A 98 -0.96 -18.86 6.71
CA ALA A 98 -1.34 -19.12 8.09
C ALA A 98 -1.33 -17.79 8.87
N LEU A 99 -2.41 -17.50 9.59
CA LEU A 99 -2.60 -16.31 10.41
C LEU A 99 -2.58 -16.72 11.89
N ASP A 100 -1.79 -16.02 12.71
CA ASP A 100 -1.71 -16.17 14.18
C ASP A 100 -1.50 -17.61 14.66
N GLY A 101 -0.77 -18.42 13.86
CA GLY A 101 -0.54 -19.83 14.16
C GLY A 101 -1.75 -20.75 13.95
N GLY A 102 -2.82 -20.22 13.35
CA GLY A 102 -4.01 -20.99 12.97
C GLY A 102 -3.76 -21.96 11.82
N GLN A 103 -4.81 -22.64 11.39
CA GLN A 103 -4.74 -23.64 10.32
C GLN A 103 -4.31 -23.01 8.98
N PRO A 104 -3.28 -23.54 8.31
CA PRO A 104 -2.85 -23.06 7.01
C PRO A 104 -3.94 -23.24 5.94
N ARG A 105 -4.16 -22.21 5.12
CA ARG A 105 -5.11 -22.23 4.00
C ARG A 105 -4.39 -22.06 2.68
N ARG A 106 -4.79 -22.81 1.68
CA ARG A 106 -4.19 -22.77 0.33
C ARG A 106 -4.99 -21.84 -0.59
N PHE A 107 -4.26 -21.03 -1.36
CA PHE A 107 -4.83 -20.12 -2.35
C PHE A 107 -4.06 -20.25 -3.67
N LYS A 108 -4.75 -19.93 -4.78
CA LYS A 108 -4.11 -19.67 -6.08
C LYS A 108 -4.16 -18.17 -6.36
N VAL A 109 -3.04 -17.49 -6.20
CA VAL A 109 -2.95 -16.03 -6.14
C VAL A 109 -2.12 -15.44 -7.27
N ARG A 110 -2.33 -14.18 -7.54
CA ARG A 110 -1.44 -13.29 -8.26
C ARG A 110 -0.47 -12.60 -7.32
N THR A 111 -0.98 -12.16 -6.18
CA THR A 111 -0.19 -11.48 -5.18
C THR A 111 -0.75 -11.72 -3.78
N VAL A 112 0.14 -11.73 -2.81
CA VAL A 112 -0.16 -11.64 -1.38
C VAL A 112 0.49 -10.37 -0.86
N MET A 113 -0.29 -9.55 -0.17
CA MET A 113 0.17 -8.32 0.47
C MET A 113 -0.08 -8.41 1.97
N VAL A 114 0.84 -7.85 2.72
CA VAL A 114 0.74 -7.61 4.17
C VAL A 114 0.92 -6.12 4.36
N ALA A 115 -0.09 -5.45 4.89
CA ALA A 115 -0.12 -4.01 5.03
C ALA A 115 -0.30 -3.59 6.48
N ASN A 116 0.29 -2.45 6.83
CA ASN A 116 0.16 -1.76 8.10
C ASN A 116 -0.62 -0.45 7.94
N CYS A 117 -0.94 -0.06 6.71
CA CYS A 117 -1.82 1.06 6.41
C CYS A 117 -2.54 0.85 5.08
N GLY A 118 -3.65 1.57 4.88
CA GLY A 118 -4.59 1.26 3.82
C GLY A 118 -4.50 2.12 2.57
N MET A 119 -3.85 3.28 2.66
CA MET A 119 -3.82 4.26 1.57
C MET A 119 -2.58 4.06 0.71
N LEU A 120 -2.79 3.97 -0.60
CA LEU A 120 -1.76 3.94 -1.63
C LEU A 120 -1.55 5.32 -2.28
N THR A 121 -0.59 5.40 -3.18
CA THR A 121 -0.34 6.59 -4.00
C THR A 121 -1.61 7.03 -4.74
N GLY A 122 -1.81 8.35 -4.89
CA GLY A 122 -3.00 8.91 -5.55
C GLY A 122 -4.26 8.93 -4.68
N GLY A 123 -4.15 8.69 -3.36
CA GLY A 123 -5.31 8.70 -2.44
C GLY A 123 -6.22 7.47 -2.59
N VAL A 124 -5.72 6.42 -3.22
CA VAL A 124 -6.45 5.15 -3.39
C VAL A 124 -6.43 4.38 -2.07
N GLU A 125 -7.58 4.17 -1.48
CA GLU A 125 -7.74 3.39 -0.25
C GLU A 125 -7.97 1.91 -0.59
N LEU A 126 -6.88 1.13 -0.55
CA LEU A 126 -6.92 -0.29 -0.88
C LEU A 126 -7.52 -1.15 0.24
N LEU A 127 -7.20 -0.78 1.48
CA LEU A 127 -7.60 -1.48 2.71
C LEU A 127 -8.22 -0.48 3.71
N PRO A 128 -9.54 -0.19 3.58
CA PRO A 128 -10.21 0.85 4.38
C PRO A 128 -10.23 0.61 5.89
N GLN A 129 -9.89 -0.58 6.33
CA GLN A 129 -9.86 -0.95 7.76
C GLN A 129 -8.46 -0.90 8.36
N ALA A 130 -7.40 -0.83 7.54
CA ALA A 130 -6.02 -0.82 8.00
C ALA A 130 -5.71 0.46 8.78
N LYS A 131 -5.06 0.31 9.95
CA LYS A 131 -4.65 1.38 10.82
C LYS A 131 -3.21 1.19 11.24
N LEU A 132 -2.50 2.30 11.39
CA LEU A 132 -1.08 2.32 11.75
C LEU A 132 -0.79 1.97 13.22
N ASP A 133 -1.81 1.84 14.08
CA ASP A 133 -1.67 1.78 15.54
C ASP A 133 -2.72 0.88 16.22
N ASP A 134 -3.21 -0.14 15.54
CA ASP A 134 -4.19 -1.08 16.11
C ASP A 134 -3.59 -2.44 16.50
N GLY A 135 -2.28 -2.60 16.34
CA GLY A 135 -1.56 -3.84 16.64
C GLY A 135 -1.89 -4.98 15.68
N LEU A 136 -2.40 -4.69 14.49
CA LEU A 136 -2.81 -5.67 13.50
C LEU A 136 -2.14 -5.42 12.14
N LEU A 137 -2.01 -6.48 11.36
CA LEU A 137 -1.62 -6.48 9.96
C LEU A 137 -2.86 -6.76 9.12
N ASP A 138 -3.03 -6.04 8.04
CA ASP A 138 -4.04 -6.33 7.04
C ASP A 138 -3.44 -7.22 5.94
N VAL A 139 -3.94 -8.44 5.85
CA VAL A 139 -3.49 -9.42 4.86
C VAL A 139 -4.44 -9.42 3.70
N MET A 140 -3.92 -9.21 2.49
CA MET A 140 -4.71 -9.23 1.27
C MET A 140 -4.19 -10.27 0.30
N VAL A 141 -5.09 -11.13 -0.16
CA VAL A 141 -4.83 -12.17 -1.17
C VAL A 141 -5.63 -11.83 -2.41
N LEU A 142 -4.94 -11.57 -3.52
CA LEU A 142 -5.57 -11.28 -4.81
C LEU A 142 -5.47 -12.49 -5.75
N SER A 143 -6.62 -12.95 -6.23
CA SER A 143 -6.77 -14.15 -7.05
C SER A 143 -7.51 -13.92 -8.38
N PRO A 144 -7.30 -12.81 -9.10
CA PRO A 144 -8.01 -12.54 -10.34
C PRO A 144 -7.67 -13.58 -11.41
N ARG A 145 -8.67 -13.94 -12.21
CA ARG A 145 -8.55 -14.92 -13.31
C ARG A 145 -8.53 -14.26 -14.68
N HIS A 146 -9.28 -13.16 -14.82
CA HIS A 146 -9.51 -12.47 -16.10
C HIS A 146 -9.60 -10.95 -15.87
N ALA A 147 -9.59 -10.19 -16.95
CA ALA A 147 -9.69 -8.73 -16.91
C ALA A 147 -10.94 -8.22 -16.14
N LEU A 148 -12.06 -8.94 -16.22
CA LEU A 148 -13.27 -8.57 -15.49
C LEU A 148 -13.09 -8.64 -13.96
N ASP A 149 -12.27 -9.55 -13.46
CA ASP A 149 -11.97 -9.64 -12.02
C ASP A 149 -11.16 -8.42 -11.56
N TRP A 150 -10.20 -7.97 -12.40
CA TRP A 150 -9.47 -6.74 -12.14
C TRP A 150 -10.37 -5.51 -12.14
N ALA A 151 -11.32 -5.43 -13.08
CA ALA A 151 -12.32 -4.36 -13.09
C ALA A 151 -13.15 -4.36 -11.80
N ARG A 152 -13.56 -5.53 -11.29
CA ARG A 152 -14.26 -5.65 -10.00
C ARG A 152 -13.43 -5.18 -8.83
N ILE A 153 -12.12 -5.52 -8.80
CA ILE A 153 -11.19 -5.05 -7.78
C ILE A 153 -11.08 -3.52 -7.85
N ALA A 154 -10.87 -2.95 -9.04
CA ALA A 154 -10.78 -1.51 -9.25
C ALA A 154 -12.05 -0.78 -8.81
N VAL A 155 -13.23 -1.23 -9.23
CA VAL A 155 -14.51 -0.65 -8.81
C VAL A 155 -14.68 -0.71 -7.30
N LYS A 156 -14.39 -1.86 -6.66
CA LYS A 156 -14.46 -2.01 -5.21
C LYS A 156 -13.56 -1.00 -4.51
N THR A 157 -12.32 -0.83 -4.98
CA THR A 157 -11.34 0.08 -4.41
C THR A 157 -11.76 1.54 -4.58
N VAL A 158 -12.15 1.96 -5.80
CA VAL A 158 -12.59 3.34 -6.09
C VAL A 158 -13.87 3.70 -5.30
N THR A 159 -14.82 2.78 -5.20
CA THR A 159 -16.07 3.02 -4.47
C THR A 159 -15.93 2.83 -2.96
N ARG A 160 -14.74 2.47 -2.47
CA ARG A 160 -14.48 2.14 -1.05
C ARG A 160 -15.46 1.12 -0.48
N SER A 161 -15.94 0.21 -1.35
CA SER A 161 -16.96 -0.77 -0.99
C SER A 161 -16.43 -1.79 0.00
N ARG A 162 -17.13 -1.99 1.10
CA ARG A 162 -16.82 -3.03 2.10
C ARG A 162 -17.35 -4.41 1.72
N SER A 163 -18.05 -4.55 0.58
CA SER A 163 -18.54 -5.84 0.13
C SER A 163 -17.39 -6.80 -0.18
N SER A 164 -17.56 -8.08 0.17
CA SER A 164 -16.59 -9.12 -0.22
C SER A 164 -16.72 -9.43 -1.72
N ILE A 165 -15.59 -9.65 -2.38
CA ILE A 165 -15.55 -10.16 -3.75
C ILE A 165 -14.69 -11.43 -3.79
N PRO A 166 -15.07 -12.47 -4.56
CA PRO A 166 -14.39 -13.78 -4.49
C PRO A 166 -12.90 -13.77 -4.86
N VAL A 167 -12.46 -12.73 -5.55
CA VAL A 167 -11.08 -12.60 -6.07
C VAL A 167 -10.17 -11.75 -5.19
N MET A 168 -10.72 -11.17 -4.13
CA MET A 168 -9.98 -10.38 -3.14
C MET A 168 -10.38 -10.83 -1.74
N HIS A 169 -9.46 -11.45 -1.03
CA HIS A 169 -9.65 -11.90 0.33
C HIS A 169 -8.81 -11.05 1.28
N THR A 170 -9.44 -10.50 2.31
CA THR A 170 -8.77 -9.63 3.30
C THR A 170 -9.07 -10.14 4.70
N GLU A 171 -8.04 -10.23 5.54
CA GLU A 171 -8.14 -10.61 6.95
C GLU A 171 -7.13 -9.82 7.77
N GLN A 172 -7.38 -9.67 9.07
CA GLN A 172 -6.46 -9.07 10.02
C GLN A 172 -5.81 -10.12 10.89
N ALA A 173 -4.53 -9.91 11.25
CA ALA A 173 -3.76 -10.82 12.10
C ALA A 173 -2.57 -10.08 12.74
N GLN A 174 -2.05 -10.59 13.85
CA GLN A 174 -0.80 -10.11 14.44
C GLN A 174 0.44 -10.72 13.78
N ARG A 175 0.29 -11.89 13.19
CA ARG A 175 1.35 -12.61 12.51
C ARG A 175 0.84 -13.32 11.27
N VAL A 176 1.58 -13.21 10.20
CA VAL A 176 1.27 -13.81 8.90
C VAL A 176 2.45 -14.65 8.45
N LYS A 177 2.21 -15.93 8.15
CA LYS A 177 3.17 -16.79 7.45
C LYS A 177 2.63 -17.12 6.08
N VAL A 178 3.47 -16.96 5.07
CA VAL A 178 3.15 -17.33 3.69
C VAL A 178 4.26 -18.21 3.16
N GLU A 179 3.89 -19.35 2.62
CA GLU A 179 4.78 -20.27 1.91
C GLU A 179 4.37 -20.31 0.45
N PHE A 180 5.31 -20.18 -0.44
CA PHE A 180 5.12 -20.15 -1.88
C PHE A 180 5.54 -21.50 -2.48
N ALA A 181 4.66 -22.13 -3.26
CA ALA A 181 4.99 -23.39 -3.95
C ALA A 181 6.08 -23.20 -5.02
N GLU A 182 6.21 -22.01 -5.56
CA GLU A 182 7.27 -21.57 -6.48
C GLU A 182 7.87 -20.28 -5.96
N PRO A 183 9.17 -20.02 -6.16
CA PRO A 183 9.78 -18.76 -5.76
C PRO A 183 9.08 -17.56 -6.40
N MET A 184 8.87 -16.49 -5.65
CA MET A 184 8.15 -15.29 -6.09
C MET A 184 8.95 -14.02 -5.79
N PRO A 185 8.93 -13.03 -6.71
CA PRO A 185 9.51 -11.71 -6.42
C PRO A 185 8.77 -11.02 -5.28
N SER A 186 9.50 -10.31 -4.45
CA SER A 186 8.98 -9.63 -3.26
C SER A 186 9.45 -8.19 -3.15
N GLN A 187 8.70 -7.40 -2.40
CA GLN A 187 9.00 -6.00 -2.12
C GLN A 187 8.58 -5.59 -0.71
N LEU A 188 9.19 -4.55 -0.17
CA LEU A 188 8.81 -3.84 1.04
C LEU A 188 8.82 -2.33 0.77
N ASP A 189 7.73 -1.64 1.11
CA ASP A 189 7.55 -0.18 0.97
C ASP A 189 7.96 0.37 -0.42
N GLY A 190 7.83 -0.47 -1.47
CA GLY A 190 8.19 -0.15 -2.85
C GLY A 190 9.60 -0.55 -3.27
N ASP A 191 10.42 -1.07 -2.36
CA ASP A 191 11.78 -1.54 -2.67
C ASP A 191 11.80 -3.06 -2.90
N ALA A 192 12.38 -3.50 -4.02
CA ALA A 192 12.53 -4.92 -4.33
C ALA A 192 13.44 -5.61 -3.32
N THR A 193 12.99 -6.74 -2.77
CA THR A 193 13.75 -7.51 -1.77
C THR A 193 14.27 -8.85 -2.31
N GLY A 194 14.06 -9.10 -3.60
CA GLY A 194 14.50 -10.31 -4.29
C GLY A 194 13.42 -11.39 -4.36
N VAL A 195 13.84 -12.59 -4.74
CA VAL A 195 12.95 -13.74 -4.91
C VAL A 195 12.92 -14.55 -3.62
N ILE A 196 11.72 -14.91 -3.17
CA ILE A 196 11.50 -15.59 -1.89
C ILE A 196 10.64 -16.85 -2.05
N THR A 197 10.83 -17.81 -1.16
CA THR A 197 10.02 -19.03 -1.03
C THR A 197 9.10 -18.99 0.20
N ALA A 198 9.38 -18.11 1.16
CA ALA A 198 8.50 -17.87 2.31
C ALA A 198 8.68 -16.47 2.88
N LEU A 199 7.61 -16.00 3.52
CA LEU A 199 7.60 -14.76 4.30
C LEU A 199 6.91 -15.04 5.66
N ASP A 200 7.47 -14.45 6.72
CA ASP A 200 6.92 -14.50 8.08
C ASP A 200 6.94 -13.06 8.63
N ALA A 201 5.80 -12.42 8.61
CA ALA A 201 5.61 -11.03 9.05
C ALA A 201 4.91 -10.98 10.40
N ARG A 202 5.35 -10.06 11.27
CA ARG A 202 4.76 -9.84 12.58
C ARG A 202 4.68 -8.35 12.88
N VAL A 203 3.52 -7.88 13.34
CA VAL A 203 3.36 -6.52 13.84
C VAL A 203 4.19 -6.30 15.11
N GLN A 204 4.79 -5.13 15.20
CA GLN A 204 5.46 -4.60 16.39
C GLN A 204 4.67 -3.38 16.86
N PRO A 205 3.74 -3.55 17.81
CA PRO A 205 2.88 -2.46 18.24
C PRO A 205 3.69 -1.33 18.87
N ASP A 206 3.25 -0.09 18.62
CA ASP A 206 3.81 1.14 19.22
C ASP A 206 5.33 1.32 19.07
N SER A 207 5.94 0.70 18.06
CA SER A 207 7.40 0.57 17.94
C SER A 207 8.09 1.78 17.34
N LEU A 208 7.35 2.67 16.65
CA LEU A 208 7.89 3.87 16.02
C LEU A 208 7.16 5.12 16.53
N VAL A 209 7.92 6.12 16.96
CA VAL A 209 7.39 7.44 17.32
C VAL A 209 7.50 8.36 16.09
N VAL A 210 6.40 8.96 15.70
CA VAL A 210 6.32 9.94 14.62
C VAL A 210 5.78 11.26 15.15
N MET A 211 6.21 12.37 14.51
CA MET A 211 5.69 13.69 14.82
C MET A 211 4.59 14.06 13.84
N LEU A 212 3.46 14.55 14.34
CA LEU A 212 2.31 14.96 13.55
C LEU A 212 2.00 16.44 13.78
N VAL A 213 1.15 17.00 12.95
CA VAL A 213 0.63 18.37 13.13
C VAL A 213 -0.01 18.50 14.52
N ALA A 214 0.30 19.54 15.26
CA ALA A 214 -0.36 19.84 16.51
C ALA A 214 -1.85 20.13 16.28
N GLU A 215 -2.71 19.78 17.24
CA GLU A 215 -4.18 19.95 17.08
C GLU A 215 -4.58 21.42 16.93
N ASP A 216 -3.82 22.34 17.56
CA ASP A 216 -4.05 23.78 17.49
C ASP A 216 -3.76 24.35 16.07
N ASP A 217 -2.88 23.73 15.29
CA ASP A 217 -2.56 24.12 13.92
C ASP A 217 -3.53 23.52 12.86
N ALA A 218 -4.35 22.56 13.26
CA ALA A 218 -5.31 21.91 12.35
C ALA A 218 -6.48 22.85 11.95
N SER A 219 -6.76 23.87 12.76
CA SER A 219 -7.84 24.85 12.54
C SER A 219 -7.52 25.87 11.41
N VAL A 220 -6.26 25.97 10.96
CA VAL A 220 -5.82 26.95 9.95
C VAL A 220 -6.00 26.42 8.51
N ARG A 221 -6.38 25.16 8.32
CA ARG A 221 -6.46 24.53 6.98
C ARG A 221 -7.74 24.81 6.18
N ASP A 222 -8.77 25.45 6.78
CA ASP A 222 -10.10 25.56 6.12
C ASP A 222 -10.34 26.88 5.38
N ASP A 223 -9.43 27.87 5.45
CA ASP A 223 -9.65 29.20 4.87
C ASP A 223 -8.90 29.46 3.55
N GLY A 224 -8.34 28.46 2.90
CA GLY A 224 -7.43 28.58 1.73
C GLY A 224 -8.02 28.30 0.35
N VAL A 225 -9.34 28.10 0.18
CA VAL A 225 -9.95 28.09 -1.16
C VAL A 225 -10.58 29.45 -1.42
N SER A 226 -9.73 30.45 -1.69
CA SER A 226 -10.17 31.71 -2.26
C SER A 226 -10.78 31.47 -3.64
N ALA A 227 -12.07 31.77 -3.74
CA ALA A 227 -12.79 31.80 -4.99
C ALA A 227 -12.01 32.62 -6.03
N ALA A 228 -11.70 32.02 -7.17
CA ALA A 228 -11.15 32.72 -8.31
C ALA A 228 -12.10 33.87 -8.70
N ALA A 229 -11.57 35.08 -8.72
CA ALA A 229 -12.30 36.25 -9.18
C ALA A 229 -12.78 36.04 -10.62
N PRO A 230 -13.98 36.51 -10.99
CA PRO A 230 -14.48 36.36 -12.35
C PRO A 230 -13.62 37.17 -13.31
N VAL A 231 -13.24 36.55 -14.41
CA VAL A 231 -12.54 37.17 -15.54
C VAL A 231 -13.46 38.27 -16.14
N PRO A 232 -13.01 39.53 -16.33
CA PRO A 232 -13.83 40.57 -16.94
C PRO A 232 -14.06 40.24 -18.43
N GLU A 233 -15.32 40.37 -18.88
CA GLU A 233 -15.72 40.30 -20.29
C GLU A 233 -15.00 41.34 -21.16
N PRO A 234 -14.59 40.98 -22.39
CA PRO A 234 -14.02 41.94 -23.31
C PRO A 234 -15.10 42.90 -23.83
N ALA A 235 -14.78 44.19 -23.85
CA ALA A 235 -15.63 45.26 -24.34
C ALA A 235 -15.93 45.10 -25.85
N PRO A 236 -17.13 45.48 -26.31
CA PRO A 236 -17.51 45.37 -27.72
C PRO A 236 -16.72 46.40 -28.58
N HIS A 237 -16.18 45.91 -29.66
CA HIS A 237 -15.58 46.78 -30.70
C HIS A 237 -16.66 47.53 -31.44
N ILE A 238 -16.54 48.88 -31.47
CA ILE A 238 -17.21 49.78 -32.41
C ILE A 238 -16.38 49.83 -33.67
#